data_34dd4495529981e3610ad106a71e71aa
#
_entry.id   34dd4495529981e3610ad106a71e71aa
#
_cell.length_a   1.000
_cell.length_b   1.000
_cell.length_c   1.000
_cell.angle_alpha   90.00
_cell.angle_beta   90.00
_cell.angle_gamma   90.00
#
_symmetry.space_group_name_H-M   'P 1'
#
loop_
_entity.id
_entity.type
_entity.pdbx_description
1 polymer ?
#
loop_
_entity_poly.entity_id
_entity_poly.type
_entity_poly.pdbx_seq_one_letter_code
_entity_poly.pdbx_strand_id
1 'polypeptide(L)'
;RALLIDTGLGVADIGAQVKALTSLPVTVALTHAHWDHIGGLKFFPDFAMHEAEEKWLRRKFPLSPAAVRENLLKEACDFPEDFSAEKYRIFQGSPSRLLKDGDSLDLGNRRLTALHTSGHSPGHLCYYEEERGYLFSGDLLYAGQLDAFYPTTDPEAFLSSLLRIRELPFGKLLPGHYALDI
;
A
#
# COMPACT_ATOMS: atom_id res chain seq x y z
N ARG A 1 7.83 -14.91 10.72
CA ARG A 1 6.75 -14.50 9.80
C ARG A 1 7.31 -13.73 8.62
N ALA A 2 6.55 -13.64 7.53
CA ALA A 2 6.81 -12.75 6.41
C ALA A 2 5.81 -11.59 6.42
N LEU A 3 6.22 -10.42 5.96
CA LEU A 3 5.36 -9.26 5.76
C LEU A 3 5.22 -9.01 4.26
N LEU A 4 3.99 -8.89 3.79
CA LEU A 4 3.66 -8.37 2.48
C LEU A 4 3.14 -6.95 2.68
N ILE A 5 3.81 -5.97 2.08
CA ILE A 5 3.37 -4.58 2.09
C ILE A 5 2.68 -4.33 0.76
N ASP A 6 1.41 -3.95 0.81
CA ASP A 6 0.49 -3.81 -0.30
C ASP A 6 0.29 -5.09 -1.13
N THR A 7 -0.75 -5.09 -1.95
CA THR A 7 -1.16 -6.29 -2.69
C THR A 7 -1.39 -6.04 -4.18
N GLY A 8 -1.05 -4.84 -4.66
CA GLY A 8 -1.14 -4.48 -6.07
C GLY A 8 -2.58 -4.39 -6.59
N LEU A 9 -2.69 -4.37 -7.90
CA LEU A 9 -3.94 -4.22 -8.66
C LEU A 9 -4.93 -5.38 -8.48
N GLY A 10 -4.46 -6.57 -8.10
CA GLY A 10 -5.28 -7.77 -8.03
C GLY A 10 -5.70 -8.36 -9.38
N VAL A 11 -5.02 -7.98 -10.46
CA VAL A 11 -5.26 -8.52 -11.82
C VAL A 11 -4.66 -9.91 -11.99
N ALA A 12 -3.64 -10.24 -11.23
CA ALA A 12 -3.01 -11.57 -11.18
C ALA A 12 -3.09 -12.17 -9.77
N ASP A 13 -2.79 -13.47 -9.64
CA ASP A 13 -2.76 -14.17 -8.35
C ASP A 13 -1.45 -13.90 -7.60
N ILE A 14 -1.40 -12.79 -6.86
CA ILE A 14 -0.28 -12.48 -5.98
C ILE A 14 -0.16 -13.50 -4.82
N GLY A 15 -1.25 -14.14 -4.43
CA GLY A 15 -1.22 -15.17 -3.38
C GLY A 15 -0.38 -16.38 -3.79
N ALA A 16 -0.49 -16.83 -5.05
CA ALA A 16 0.36 -17.89 -5.60
C ALA A 16 1.84 -17.45 -5.67
N GLN A 17 2.10 -16.21 -6.09
CA GLN A 17 3.47 -15.67 -6.15
C GLN A 17 4.11 -15.60 -4.75
N VAL A 18 3.39 -15.11 -3.75
CA VAL A 18 3.88 -15.04 -2.38
C VAL A 18 4.17 -16.43 -1.81
N LYS A 19 3.31 -17.42 -2.09
CA LYS A 19 3.54 -18.83 -1.68
C LYS A 19 4.79 -19.44 -2.34
N ALA A 20 5.11 -19.04 -3.56
CA ALA A 20 6.35 -19.47 -4.22
C ALA A 20 7.62 -18.87 -3.60
N LEU A 21 7.51 -17.68 -3.00
CA LEU A 21 8.64 -16.97 -2.37
C LEU A 21 8.88 -17.40 -0.92
N THR A 22 7.85 -17.82 -0.19
CA THR A 22 7.99 -18.16 1.23
C THR A 22 6.94 -19.17 1.71
N SER A 23 7.37 -20.05 2.60
CA SER A 23 6.49 -20.95 3.37
C SER A 23 6.09 -20.38 4.73
N LEU A 24 6.61 -19.19 5.09
CA LEU A 24 6.29 -18.57 6.38
C LEU A 24 4.84 -18.05 6.38
N PRO A 25 4.19 -18.02 7.56
CA PRO A 25 2.93 -17.33 7.72
C PRO A 25 3.09 -15.85 7.31
N VAL A 26 2.25 -15.40 6.37
CA VAL A 26 2.30 -14.04 5.83
C VAL A 26 1.35 -13.14 6.61
N THR A 27 1.84 -11.97 7.00
CA THR A 27 1.04 -10.85 7.49
C THR A 27 0.98 -9.82 6.37
N VAL A 28 -0.19 -9.28 6.08
CA VAL A 28 -0.36 -8.20 5.11
C VAL A 28 -0.53 -6.88 5.84
N ALA A 29 0.18 -5.84 5.40
CA ALA A 29 -0.01 -4.48 5.86
C ALA A 29 -0.07 -3.52 4.67
N LEU A 30 -1.08 -2.65 4.66
CA LEU A 30 -1.26 -1.68 3.60
C LEU A 30 -0.55 -0.38 3.93
N THR A 31 0.11 0.22 2.94
CA THR A 31 0.53 1.61 3.05
C THR A 31 -0.69 2.52 3.05
N HIS A 32 -1.64 2.26 2.17
CA HIS A 32 -2.91 2.99 2.07
C HIS A 32 -3.95 2.17 1.28
N ALA A 33 -5.16 2.68 1.17
CA ALA A 33 -6.25 1.93 0.56
C ALA A 33 -6.64 2.43 -0.85
N HIS A 34 -5.71 2.91 -1.67
CA HIS A 34 -5.99 3.12 -3.09
C HIS A 34 -6.13 1.78 -3.82
N TRP A 35 -6.88 1.80 -4.92
CA TRP A 35 -7.36 0.61 -5.63
C TRP A 35 -6.23 -0.30 -6.14
N ASP A 36 -5.09 0.28 -6.46
CA ASP A 36 -3.90 -0.38 -6.97
C ASP A 36 -2.99 -1.00 -5.88
N HIS A 37 -3.30 -0.76 -4.60
CA HIS A 37 -2.62 -1.37 -3.45
C HIS A 37 -3.43 -2.47 -2.77
N ILE A 38 -4.74 -2.51 -2.98
CA ILE A 38 -5.68 -3.37 -2.25
C ILE A 38 -6.25 -4.53 -3.08
N GLY A 39 -6.00 -4.56 -4.39
CA GLY A 39 -6.68 -5.50 -5.30
C GLY A 39 -6.39 -6.98 -5.01
N GLY A 40 -5.21 -7.30 -4.52
CA GLY A 40 -4.83 -8.67 -4.14
C GLY A 40 -5.30 -9.10 -2.75
N LEU A 41 -5.95 -8.25 -1.95
CA LEU A 41 -6.47 -8.62 -0.62
C LEU A 41 -7.48 -9.78 -0.67
N LYS A 42 -8.10 -10.03 -1.81
CA LYS A 42 -8.95 -11.21 -2.01
C LYS A 42 -8.25 -12.55 -1.72
N PHE A 43 -6.93 -12.58 -1.75
CA PHE A 43 -6.10 -13.75 -1.43
C PHE A 43 -5.62 -13.77 0.03
N PHE A 44 -5.83 -12.68 0.78
CA PHE A 44 -5.33 -12.50 2.14
C PHE A 44 -6.44 -11.97 3.05
N PRO A 45 -7.15 -12.86 3.78
CA PRO A 45 -8.28 -12.44 4.63
C PRO A 45 -7.85 -11.58 5.81
N ASP A 46 -6.60 -11.76 6.29
CA ASP A 46 -6.05 -11.03 7.42
C ASP A 46 -5.07 -9.96 6.94
N PHE A 47 -5.45 -8.70 7.13
CA PHE A 47 -4.61 -7.55 6.79
C PHE A 47 -4.75 -6.41 7.79
N ALA A 48 -3.73 -5.58 7.86
CA ALA A 48 -3.66 -4.39 8.70
C ALA A 48 -3.62 -3.12 7.84
N MET A 49 -4.23 -2.04 8.32
CA MET A 49 -4.22 -0.74 7.67
C MET A 49 -4.49 0.38 8.68
N HIS A 50 -4.32 1.64 8.28
CA HIS A 50 -4.68 2.78 9.12
C HIS A 50 -6.20 2.98 9.20
N GLU A 51 -6.69 3.38 10.38
CA GLU A 51 -8.13 3.52 10.66
C GLU A 51 -8.83 4.58 9.79
N ALA A 52 -8.13 5.61 9.35
CA ALA A 52 -8.71 6.72 8.60
C ALA A 52 -9.36 6.31 7.27
N GLU A 53 -8.92 5.19 6.68
CA GLU A 53 -9.42 4.69 5.39
C GLU A 53 -10.28 3.43 5.49
N GLU A 54 -10.53 2.92 6.70
CA GLU A 54 -11.37 1.73 6.89
C GLU A 54 -12.73 1.84 6.19
N LYS A 55 -13.31 3.04 6.20
CA LYS A 55 -14.61 3.31 5.56
C LYS A 55 -14.61 3.09 4.06
N TRP A 56 -13.46 3.26 3.39
CA TRP A 56 -13.33 3.04 1.95
C TRP A 56 -13.52 1.56 1.59
N LEU A 57 -12.99 0.67 2.41
CA LEU A 57 -13.13 -0.77 2.20
C LEU A 57 -14.46 -1.33 2.67
N ARG A 58 -15.09 -0.71 3.68
CA ARG A 58 -16.34 -1.22 4.28
C ARG A 58 -17.60 -0.64 3.68
N ARG A 59 -17.55 0.53 3.04
CA ARG A 59 -18.78 1.27 2.65
C ARG A 59 -18.68 1.87 1.25
N LYS A 60 -17.86 2.90 1.08
CA LYS A 60 -17.81 3.68 -0.15
C LYS A 60 -16.38 4.07 -0.47
N PHE A 61 -15.87 3.49 -1.54
CA PHE A 61 -14.60 3.87 -2.10
C PHE A 61 -14.66 5.30 -2.69
N PRO A 62 -13.59 6.11 -2.59
CA PRO A 62 -13.61 7.52 -3.06
C PRO A 62 -13.79 7.67 -4.57
N LEU A 63 -13.36 6.68 -5.36
CA LEU A 63 -13.53 6.68 -6.82
C LEU A 63 -14.68 5.76 -7.24
N SER A 64 -15.32 6.12 -8.35
CA SER A 64 -16.33 5.23 -8.96
C SER A 64 -15.65 4.01 -9.62
N PRO A 65 -16.35 2.87 -9.74
CA PRO A 65 -15.82 1.72 -10.48
C PRO A 65 -15.46 2.04 -11.93
N ALA A 66 -16.16 3.00 -12.56
CA ALA A 66 -15.85 3.45 -13.92
C ALA A 66 -14.52 4.20 -13.97
N ALA A 67 -14.29 5.15 -13.04
CA ALA A 67 -13.04 5.89 -12.98
C ALA A 67 -11.82 4.97 -12.68
N VAL A 68 -12.01 3.97 -11.82
CA VAL A 68 -10.94 2.98 -11.55
C VAL A 68 -10.63 2.15 -12.79
N ARG A 69 -11.65 1.70 -13.56
CA ARG A 69 -11.41 0.98 -14.81
C ARG A 69 -10.73 1.83 -15.87
N GLU A 70 -11.09 3.11 -15.97
CA GLU A 70 -10.43 4.05 -16.87
C GLU A 70 -8.94 4.19 -16.50
N ASN A 71 -8.63 4.40 -15.23
CA ASN A 71 -7.24 4.48 -14.77
C ASN A 71 -6.48 3.17 -14.99
N LEU A 72 -7.10 2.02 -14.74
CA LEU A 72 -6.51 0.71 -14.96
C LEU A 72 -6.08 0.48 -16.43
N LEU A 73 -6.82 1.04 -17.38
CA LEU A 73 -6.59 0.88 -18.81
C LEU A 73 -5.80 2.05 -19.44
N LYS A 74 -5.42 3.05 -18.64
CA LYS A 74 -4.79 4.28 -19.13
C LYS A 74 -3.40 4.03 -19.70
N GLU A 75 -2.65 3.13 -19.09
CA GLU A 75 -1.31 2.75 -19.54
C GLU A 75 -1.34 1.37 -20.18
N ALA A 76 -0.59 1.19 -21.26
CA ALA A 76 -0.46 -0.10 -21.91
C ALA A 76 0.29 -1.06 -20.99
N CYS A 77 -0.32 -2.19 -20.67
CA CYS A 77 0.31 -3.27 -19.93
C CYS A 77 -0.19 -4.64 -20.43
N ASP A 78 0.61 -5.67 -20.21
CA ASP A 78 0.24 -7.05 -20.51
C ASP A 78 -0.60 -7.62 -19.38
N PHE A 79 -1.92 -7.55 -19.53
CA PHE A 79 -2.84 -8.22 -18.60
C PHE A 79 -2.82 -9.73 -18.80
N PRO A 80 -3.10 -10.53 -17.73
CA PRO A 80 -3.35 -11.96 -17.89
C PRO A 80 -4.46 -12.24 -18.93
N GLU A 81 -4.36 -13.35 -19.67
CA GLU A 81 -5.31 -13.69 -20.75
C GLU A 81 -6.77 -13.79 -20.28
N ASP A 82 -6.99 -14.18 -19.03
CA ASP A 82 -8.29 -14.32 -18.41
C ASP A 82 -8.79 -13.03 -17.73
N PHE A 83 -7.99 -11.95 -17.76
CA PHE A 83 -8.38 -10.68 -17.17
C PHE A 83 -9.46 -9.96 -18.02
N SER A 84 -10.45 -9.39 -17.34
CA SER A 84 -11.48 -8.55 -17.94
C SER A 84 -11.70 -7.30 -17.10
N ALA A 85 -11.45 -6.14 -17.68
CA ALA A 85 -11.65 -4.85 -17.03
C ALA A 85 -13.11 -4.60 -16.64
N GLU A 86 -14.10 -5.11 -17.44
CA GLU A 86 -15.53 -5.02 -17.11
C GLU A 86 -15.89 -5.80 -15.84
N LYS A 87 -15.17 -6.89 -15.60
CA LYS A 87 -15.35 -7.75 -14.42
C LYS A 87 -14.52 -7.28 -13.23
N TYR A 88 -13.59 -6.36 -13.44
CA TYR A 88 -12.76 -5.85 -12.35
C TYR A 88 -13.62 -5.20 -11.26
N ARG A 89 -13.34 -5.52 -10.01
CA ARG A 89 -14.04 -4.98 -8.84
C ARG A 89 -13.01 -4.50 -7.82
N ILE A 90 -13.24 -3.29 -7.33
CA ILE A 90 -12.47 -2.75 -6.20
C ILE A 90 -12.72 -3.65 -4.99
N PHE A 91 -11.67 -4.07 -4.32
CA PHE A 91 -11.79 -4.91 -3.12
C PHE A 91 -12.65 -4.22 -2.06
N GLN A 92 -13.52 -5.01 -1.43
CA GLN A 92 -14.31 -4.62 -0.27
C GLN A 92 -14.12 -5.66 0.82
N GLY A 93 -13.91 -5.20 2.05
CA GLY A 93 -13.67 -6.07 3.18
C GLY A 93 -13.43 -5.30 4.47
N SER A 94 -12.99 -5.99 5.50
CA SER A 94 -12.67 -5.37 6.80
C SER A 94 -11.26 -5.77 7.21
N PRO A 95 -10.41 -4.84 7.66
CA PRO A 95 -9.12 -5.18 8.22
C PRO A 95 -9.28 -6.00 9.50
N SER A 96 -8.34 -6.92 9.73
CA SER A 96 -8.23 -7.66 10.99
C SER A 96 -7.53 -6.84 12.09
N ARG A 97 -6.74 -5.83 11.68
CA ARG A 97 -6.04 -4.93 12.59
C ARG A 97 -6.03 -3.50 12.04
N LEU A 98 -6.37 -2.55 12.90
CA LEU A 98 -6.18 -1.12 12.63
C LEU A 98 -4.85 -0.68 13.22
N LEU A 99 -4.06 0.04 12.43
CA LEU A 99 -2.77 0.58 12.80
C LEU A 99 -2.86 2.07 13.08
N LYS A 100 -2.01 2.51 14.00
CA LYS A 100 -1.79 3.92 14.36
C LYS A 100 -0.31 4.26 14.22
N ASP A 101 -0.01 5.54 14.28
CA ASP A 101 1.37 6.03 14.33
C ASP A 101 2.15 5.39 15.47
N GLY A 102 3.35 4.89 15.18
CA GLY A 102 4.21 4.22 16.14
C GLY A 102 3.91 2.74 16.40
N ASP A 103 2.83 2.19 15.83
CA ASP A 103 2.53 0.76 15.98
C ASP A 103 3.62 -0.12 15.39
N SER A 104 3.92 -1.23 16.08
CA SER A 104 4.95 -2.16 15.67
C SER A 104 4.37 -3.40 14.98
N LEU A 105 4.99 -3.80 13.87
CA LEU A 105 4.82 -5.08 13.20
C LEU A 105 6.01 -5.98 13.51
N ASP A 106 5.80 -6.94 14.41
CA ASP A 106 6.82 -7.89 14.85
C ASP A 106 6.73 -9.19 14.03
N LEU A 107 7.81 -9.50 13.31
CA LEU A 107 7.93 -10.70 12.48
C LEU A 107 8.72 -11.83 13.17
N GLY A 108 9.17 -11.60 14.40
CA GLY A 108 10.02 -12.48 15.20
C GLY A 108 11.46 -11.97 15.28
N ASN A 109 12.19 -12.00 14.16
CA ASN A 109 13.57 -11.50 14.09
C ASN A 109 13.70 -10.15 13.36
N ARG A 110 12.58 -9.55 12.98
CA ARG A 110 12.50 -8.24 12.30
C ARG A 110 11.32 -7.48 12.86
N ARG A 111 11.49 -6.18 12.98
CA ARG A 111 10.44 -5.28 13.48
C ARG A 111 10.37 -4.04 12.61
N LEU A 112 9.16 -3.72 12.18
CA LEU A 112 8.88 -2.49 11.45
C LEU A 112 7.96 -1.61 12.28
N THR A 113 8.17 -0.31 12.24
CA THR A 113 7.31 0.69 12.85
C THR A 113 6.41 1.30 11.77
N ALA A 114 5.12 1.32 12.00
CA ALA A 114 4.17 2.04 11.17
C ALA A 114 4.27 3.55 11.49
N LEU A 115 4.55 4.35 10.49
CA LEU A 115 4.63 5.80 10.60
C LEU A 115 3.44 6.40 9.85
N HIS A 116 2.55 7.07 10.55
CA HIS A 116 1.43 7.75 9.90
C HIS A 116 1.96 8.97 9.12
N THR A 117 1.93 8.85 7.82
CA THR A 117 2.47 9.81 6.85
C THR A 117 1.35 10.24 5.89
N SER A 118 0.30 10.84 6.47
CA SER A 118 -0.83 11.32 5.68
C SER A 118 -0.43 12.39 4.66
N GLY A 119 -1.29 12.58 3.67
CA GLY A 119 -1.09 13.60 2.65
C GLY A 119 -1.35 13.08 1.24
N HIS A 120 -0.72 11.98 0.80
CA HIS A 120 -1.12 11.27 -0.41
C HIS A 120 -2.56 10.75 -0.25
N SER A 121 -2.84 10.18 0.89
CA SER A 121 -4.17 9.81 1.35
C SER A 121 -4.26 9.99 2.88
N PRO A 122 -5.47 10.06 3.47
CA PRO A 122 -5.62 10.37 4.90
C PRO A 122 -5.07 9.29 5.83
N GLY A 123 -4.99 8.04 5.38
CA GLY A 123 -4.50 6.91 6.16
C GLY A 123 -3.16 6.36 5.70
N HIS A 124 -2.43 7.12 4.89
CA HIS A 124 -1.15 6.64 4.38
C HIS A 124 -0.15 6.34 5.49
N LEU A 125 0.50 5.18 5.40
CA LEU A 125 1.55 4.70 6.31
C LEU A 125 2.84 4.44 5.53
N CYS A 126 3.96 4.92 6.06
CA CYS A 126 5.26 4.33 5.76
C CYS A 126 5.57 3.25 6.79
N TYR A 127 6.42 2.28 6.43
CA TYR A 127 6.94 1.29 7.37
C TYR A 127 8.44 1.40 7.46
N TYR A 128 8.94 1.64 8.67
CA TYR A 128 10.37 1.82 8.91
C TYR A 128 10.96 0.64 9.70
N GLU A 129 11.98 0.00 9.14
CA GLU A 129 12.80 -1.02 9.80
C GLU A 129 14.13 -0.39 10.21
N GLU A 130 14.21 0.07 11.45
CA GLU A 130 15.37 0.80 11.97
C GLU A 130 16.64 -0.03 11.92
N GLU A 131 16.57 -1.31 12.32
CA GLU A 131 17.74 -2.20 12.39
C GLU A 131 18.48 -2.35 11.05
N ARG A 132 17.76 -2.30 9.94
CA ARG A 132 18.32 -2.39 8.57
C ARG A 132 18.36 -1.07 7.82
N GLY A 133 17.77 -0.04 8.40
CA GLY A 133 17.63 1.25 7.72
C GLY A 133 16.77 1.17 6.45
N TYR A 134 15.71 0.37 6.45
CA TYR A 134 14.79 0.25 5.31
C TYR A 134 13.54 1.08 5.56
N LEU A 135 13.19 1.92 4.58
CA LEU A 135 11.95 2.67 4.57
C LEU A 135 11.07 2.23 3.40
N PHE A 136 9.94 1.62 3.71
CA PHE A 136 8.88 1.33 2.74
C PHE A 136 7.97 2.55 2.69
N SER A 137 8.08 3.33 1.64
CA SER A 137 7.48 4.66 1.56
C SER A 137 6.08 4.69 0.92
N GLY A 138 5.59 3.57 0.39
CA GLY A 138 4.33 3.58 -0.37
C GLY A 138 4.35 4.66 -1.45
N ASP A 139 3.34 5.51 -1.45
CA ASP A 139 3.17 6.59 -2.42
C ASP A 139 3.57 7.97 -1.90
N LEU A 140 4.25 8.01 -0.76
CA LEU A 140 4.76 9.26 -0.23
C LEU A 140 6.03 9.73 -0.95
N LEU A 141 6.94 8.80 -1.28
CA LEU A 141 8.24 9.12 -1.87
C LEU A 141 8.69 8.01 -2.82
N TYR A 142 8.97 8.41 -4.07
CA TYR A 142 9.51 7.56 -5.15
C TYR A 142 10.24 8.44 -6.17
N ALA A 143 10.97 7.83 -7.12
CA ALA A 143 11.63 8.58 -8.19
C ALA A 143 10.60 9.07 -9.20
N GLY A 144 10.66 10.36 -9.53
CA GLY A 144 9.79 10.98 -10.52
C GLY A 144 8.87 12.06 -9.94
N GLN A 145 7.72 12.25 -10.58
CA GLN A 145 6.73 13.23 -10.14
C GLN A 145 5.86 12.63 -9.04
N LEU A 146 5.83 13.25 -7.87
CA LEU A 146 5.00 12.80 -6.75
C LEU A 146 3.53 13.17 -6.99
N ASP A 147 2.65 12.21 -6.74
CA ASP A 147 1.21 12.35 -6.93
C ASP A 147 0.54 12.97 -5.70
N ALA A 148 0.50 14.30 -5.68
CA ALA A 148 -0.08 15.11 -4.60
C ALA A 148 -1.31 15.93 -5.08
N PHE A 149 -2.11 15.40 -6.02
CA PHE A 149 -3.21 16.14 -6.68
C PHE A 149 -4.53 15.39 -6.76
N TYR A 150 -4.62 14.19 -6.18
CA TYR A 150 -5.89 13.44 -6.13
C TYR A 150 -6.90 14.11 -5.17
N PRO A 151 -8.21 13.86 -5.34
CA PRO A 151 -9.22 14.39 -4.41
C PRO A 151 -9.03 13.93 -2.96
N THR A 152 -8.24 12.90 -2.73
CA THR A 152 -7.90 12.35 -1.41
C THR A 152 -6.62 12.94 -0.83
N THR A 153 -5.91 13.78 -1.59
CA THR A 153 -4.62 14.37 -1.20
C THR A 153 -4.80 15.62 -0.37
N ASP A 154 -3.97 15.76 0.66
CA ASP A 154 -3.74 16.98 1.42
C ASP A 154 -2.27 17.40 1.23
N PRO A 155 -1.98 18.43 0.40
CA PRO A 155 -0.61 18.83 0.09
C PRO A 155 0.19 19.33 1.29
N GLU A 156 -0.45 19.94 2.29
CA GLU A 156 0.23 20.43 3.51
C GLU A 156 0.63 19.24 4.40
N ALA A 157 -0.27 18.30 4.59
CA ALA A 157 0.04 17.05 5.29
C ALA A 157 1.10 16.23 4.54
N PHE A 158 1.04 16.20 3.20
CA PHE A 158 2.03 15.54 2.35
C PHE A 158 3.44 16.11 2.58
N LEU A 159 3.59 17.44 2.52
CA LEU A 159 4.86 18.11 2.79
C LEU A 159 5.35 17.81 4.22
N SER A 160 4.47 17.87 5.20
CA SER A 160 4.80 17.58 6.60
C SER A 160 5.32 16.15 6.77
N SER A 161 4.70 15.21 6.08
CA SER A 161 5.09 13.79 6.07
C SER A 161 6.46 13.60 5.40
N LEU A 162 6.75 14.26 4.29
CA LEU A 162 8.07 14.25 3.65
C LEU A 162 9.16 14.80 4.57
N LEU A 163 8.88 15.92 5.24
CA LEU A 163 9.83 16.50 6.20
C LEU A 163 10.09 15.56 7.37
N ARG A 164 9.07 14.86 7.86
CA ARG A 164 9.21 13.87 8.92
C ARG A 164 10.11 12.71 8.52
N ILE A 165 9.90 12.09 7.36
CA ILE A 165 10.70 10.93 6.95
C ILE A 165 12.13 11.31 6.57
N ARG A 166 12.38 12.55 6.15
CA ARG A 166 13.73 13.06 5.87
C ARG A 166 14.66 12.98 7.08
N GLU A 167 14.12 13.08 8.28
CA GLU A 167 14.88 13.03 9.53
C GLU A 167 15.22 11.58 9.95
N LEU A 168 14.71 10.56 9.26
CA LEU A 168 15.00 9.16 9.58
C LEU A 168 16.34 8.73 8.97
N PRO A 169 17.16 7.99 9.72
CA PRO A 169 18.46 7.48 9.22
C PRO A 169 18.26 6.21 8.39
N PHE A 170 17.49 6.28 7.29
CA PHE A 170 17.37 5.12 6.38
C PHE A 170 18.45 5.14 5.30
N GLY A 171 18.92 3.95 4.93
CA GLY A 171 19.90 3.76 3.87
C GLY A 171 19.30 3.15 2.60
N LYS A 172 18.04 2.70 2.65
CA LYS A 172 17.35 2.12 1.51
C LYS A 172 15.87 2.53 1.51
N LEU A 173 15.43 3.06 0.37
CA LEU A 173 14.03 3.40 0.10
C LEU A 173 13.40 2.30 -0.75
N LEU A 174 12.21 1.86 -0.34
CA LEU A 174 11.40 0.84 -1.02
C LEU A 174 10.01 1.42 -1.29
N PRO A 175 9.81 2.04 -2.47
CA PRO A 175 8.57 2.72 -2.81
C PRO A 175 7.47 1.77 -3.29
N GLY A 176 6.24 2.28 -3.36
CA GLY A 176 5.10 1.56 -3.92
C GLY A 176 5.12 1.51 -5.46
N HIS A 177 5.73 2.50 -6.09
CA HIS A 177 5.78 2.64 -7.55
C HIS A 177 7.20 2.87 -8.05
N TYR A 178 7.39 2.64 -9.36
CA TYR A 178 8.64 2.86 -10.12
C TYR A 178 9.82 2.00 -9.66
N ALA A 179 11.03 2.52 -9.80
CA ALA A 179 12.23 1.75 -9.52
C ALA A 179 12.38 1.42 -8.04
N LEU A 180 12.70 0.17 -7.77
CA LEU A 180 13.24 -0.28 -6.49
C LEU A 180 14.71 0.16 -6.45
N ASP A 181 15.19 0.64 -5.32
CA ASP A 181 16.58 1.07 -5.06
C ASP A 181 16.86 2.55 -5.42
N ILE A 182 16.28 3.42 -4.62
CA ILE A 182 16.70 4.81 -4.53
C ILE A 182 17.44 5.02 -3.20
#